data_c581c83328f7f869db85828f47ddd992
#
_entry.id   c581c83328f7f869db85828f47ddd992
#
_cell.length_a   1.000
_cell.length_b   1.000
_cell.length_c   1.000
_cell.angle_alpha   90.00
_cell.angle_beta   90.00
_cell.angle_gamma   90.00
#
_symmetry.space_group_name_H-M   'P 1'
#
loop_
_entity.id
_entity.type
_entity.pdbx_description
1 polymer ?
#
loop_
_entity_poly.entity_id
_entity_poly.type
_entity_poly.pdbx_seq_one_letter_code
_entity_poly.pdbx_strand_id
1 'polypeptide(L)'
;AVRCASCLNMVFETPEVTHYCPNCGSEISTISNIEEYAALGMRRDLEDIIQGFGYEVVLCRRGPNNWELNRGSARILLSYHEESGMVVAESVLANLPRENILPIYQFLMQQNAKLRGLNLGINKNNIILSAIMFDQYIKPEFSTAILEDLITRADLYDDQLIKEFGALDYD
;
A
#
# COMPACT_ATOMS: atom_id res chain seq x y z
N ALA A 1 -4.09 -22.75 3.59
CA ALA A 1 -2.89 -21.95 3.42
C ALA A 1 -2.40 -21.46 4.79
N VAL A 2 -1.10 -21.54 5.03
CA VAL A 2 -0.46 -21.13 6.29
C VAL A 2 0.46 -19.95 5.98
N ARG A 3 0.51 -18.96 6.86
CA ARG A 3 1.44 -17.85 6.74
C ARG A 3 2.75 -18.18 7.46
N CYS A 4 3.88 -18.00 6.79
CA CYS A 4 5.19 -18.16 7.41
C CYS A 4 5.43 -17.05 8.43
N ALA A 5 5.75 -17.39 9.67
CA ALA A 5 6.02 -16.44 10.74
C ALA A 5 7.28 -15.60 10.51
N SER A 6 8.23 -16.08 9.72
CA SER A 6 9.51 -15.40 9.48
C SER A 6 9.46 -14.41 8.31
N CYS A 7 8.80 -14.77 7.19
CA CYS A 7 8.78 -13.93 6.00
C CYS A 7 7.37 -13.46 5.60
N LEU A 8 6.35 -13.92 6.33
CA LEU A 8 4.94 -13.58 6.18
C LEU A 8 4.30 -13.96 4.83
N ASN A 9 5.04 -14.65 3.97
CA ASN A 9 4.48 -15.18 2.73
C ASN A 9 3.43 -16.26 3.01
N MET A 10 2.40 -16.29 2.17
CA MET A 10 1.39 -17.34 2.20
C MET A 10 1.97 -18.63 1.61
N VAL A 11 1.92 -19.69 2.38
CA VAL A 11 2.28 -21.03 1.96
C VAL A 11 1.00 -21.82 1.77
N PHE A 12 0.74 -22.23 0.55
CA PHE A 12 -0.39 -23.08 0.23
C PHE A 12 -0.02 -24.52 0.53
N GLU A 13 -0.83 -25.20 1.33
CA GLU A 13 -0.66 -26.60 1.63
C GLU A 13 -0.80 -27.41 0.34
N THR A 14 0.30 -28.03 -0.05
CA THR A 14 0.26 -29.17 -0.96
C THR A 14 0.07 -30.44 -0.15
N PRO A 15 -0.40 -31.56 -0.72
CA PRO A 15 -0.58 -32.83 0.00
C PRO A 15 0.70 -33.36 0.64
N GLU A 16 1.86 -32.90 0.23
CA GLU A 16 3.14 -33.11 0.87
C GLU A 16 3.40 -31.95 1.82
N VAL A 17 3.19 -32.22 3.10
CA VAL A 17 3.40 -31.26 4.19
C VAL A 17 4.84 -30.76 4.14
N THR A 18 5.04 -29.58 3.61
CA THR A 18 6.33 -28.92 3.70
C THR A 18 6.47 -28.30 5.09
N HIS A 19 7.33 -28.90 5.92
CA HIS A 19 7.65 -28.37 7.25
C HIS A 19 8.41 -27.04 7.20
N TYR A 20 8.81 -26.59 6.02
CA TYR A 20 9.63 -25.41 5.82
C TYR A 20 9.02 -24.47 4.79
N CYS A 21 9.12 -23.19 5.05
CA CYS A 21 8.66 -22.16 4.11
C CYS A 21 9.46 -22.22 2.81
N PRO A 22 8.83 -22.39 1.64
CA PRO A 22 9.55 -22.47 0.36
C PRO A 22 10.23 -21.15 -0.02
N ASN A 23 9.82 -20.02 0.60
CA ASN A 23 10.39 -18.72 0.31
C ASN A 23 11.62 -18.38 1.17
N CYS A 24 11.63 -18.69 2.46
CA CYS A 24 12.72 -18.29 3.36
C CYS A 24 13.39 -19.47 4.10
N GLY A 25 12.93 -20.69 3.89
CA GLY A 25 13.48 -21.90 4.52
C GLY A 25 13.20 -22.04 6.02
N SER A 26 12.46 -21.13 6.63
CA SER A 26 12.11 -21.23 8.05
C SER A 26 11.11 -22.35 8.29
N GLU A 27 11.23 -23.02 9.44
CA GLU A 27 10.28 -24.04 9.86
C GLU A 27 8.88 -23.45 9.99
N ILE A 28 7.90 -24.10 9.39
CA ILE A 28 6.49 -23.76 9.53
C ILE A 28 5.94 -24.70 10.59
N SER A 29 5.74 -24.20 11.79
CA SER A 29 4.98 -24.95 12.77
C SER A 29 3.54 -25.06 12.28
N THR A 30 3.11 -26.27 12.01
CA THR A 30 1.75 -26.60 11.57
C THR A 30 0.69 -26.38 12.66
N ILE A 31 1.12 -25.95 13.82
CA ILE A 31 0.24 -25.53 14.89
C ILE A 31 -0.02 -24.05 14.69
N SER A 32 -0.93 -23.83 13.82
CA SER A 32 -1.76 -22.89 13.89
C SER A 32 -1.97 -21.72 14.38
N ASN A 33 -1.59 -20.87 14.32
CA ASN A 33 -2.19 -19.72 14.99
C ASN A 33 -2.48 -18.60 13.98
N ILE A 34 -3.34 -18.93 13.03
CA ILE A 34 -4.10 -17.93 12.28
C ILE A 34 -4.90 -17.05 13.27
N GLU A 35 -5.29 -17.60 14.41
CA GLU A 35 -5.95 -16.88 15.49
C GLU A 35 -5.02 -16.03 16.37
N GLU A 36 -3.72 -16.32 16.42
CA GLU A 36 -2.77 -15.62 17.29
C GLU A 36 -2.09 -14.40 16.70
N TYR A 37 -2.22 -14.14 15.40
CA TYR A 37 -1.80 -12.86 14.84
C TYR A 37 -2.95 -11.85 14.93
N ALA A 38 -3.39 -11.56 16.14
CA ALA A 38 -4.19 -10.36 16.40
C ALA A 38 -3.26 -9.15 16.29
N ALA A 39 -3.43 -8.35 15.27
CA ALA A 39 -2.78 -7.06 15.19
C ALA A 39 -3.14 -6.26 16.46
N LEU A 40 -2.15 -5.67 17.12
CA LEU A 40 -2.35 -4.88 18.33
C LEU A 40 -2.01 -3.41 18.07
N GLY A 41 -2.66 -2.51 18.80
CA GLY A 41 -2.42 -1.07 18.69
C GLY A 41 -2.66 -0.56 17.29
N MET A 42 -1.76 0.30 16.78
CA MET A 42 -1.88 0.94 15.47
C MET A 42 -2.05 -0.04 14.30
N ARG A 43 -1.43 -1.20 14.36
CA ARG A 43 -1.62 -2.24 13.32
C ARG A 43 -3.06 -2.68 13.23
N ARG A 44 -3.73 -2.86 14.37
CA ARG A 44 -5.14 -3.23 14.43
C ARG A 44 -6.02 -2.12 13.86
N ASP A 45 -5.75 -0.87 14.25
CA ASP A 45 -6.52 0.27 13.77
C ASP A 45 -6.42 0.40 12.24
N LEU A 46 -5.22 0.19 11.67
CA LEU A 46 -5.02 0.18 10.22
C LEU A 46 -5.75 -1.00 9.54
N GLU A 47 -5.71 -2.18 10.14
CA GLU A 47 -6.40 -3.35 9.60
C GLU A 47 -7.93 -3.22 9.69
N ASP A 48 -8.45 -2.58 10.73
CA ASP A 48 -9.86 -2.25 10.85
C ASP A 48 -10.30 -1.26 9.74
N ILE A 49 -9.45 -0.28 9.42
CA ILE A 49 -9.69 0.64 8.29
C ILE A 49 -9.67 -0.12 6.95
N ILE A 50 -8.68 -0.97 6.72
CA ILE A 50 -8.56 -1.78 5.50
C ILE A 50 -9.80 -2.68 5.32
N GLN A 51 -10.25 -3.31 6.41
CA GLN A 51 -11.45 -4.12 6.41
C GLN A 51 -12.71 -3.29 6.12
N GLY A 52 -12.77 -2.07 6.65
CA GLY A 52 -13.85 -1.12 6.40
C GLY A 52 -14.01 -0.74 4.92
N PHE A 53 -12.94 -0.79 4.13
CA PHE A 53 -12.98 -0.64 2.67
C PHE A 53 -13.44 -1.90 1.93
N GLY A 54 -13.71 -2.99 2.62
CA GLY A 54 -14.14 -4.25 2.04
C GLY A 54 -13.02 -5.17 1.57
N TYR A 55 -11.77 -4.89 1.97
CA TYR A 55 -10.64 -5.75 1.65
C TYR A 55 -10.51 -6.90 2.66
N GLU A 56 -10.10 -8.05 2.17
CA GLU A 56 -9.69 -9.19 3.00
C GLU A 56 -8.28 -8.91 3.55
N VAL A 57 -8.18 -8.50 4.80
CA VAL A 57 -6.93 -8.03 5.43
C VAL A 57 -5.78 -9.02 5.30
N VAL A 58 -6.07 -10.32 5.44
CA VAL A 58 -5.08 -11.38 5.33
C VAL A 58 -4.39 -11.39 3.96
N LEU A 59 -5.14 -11.08 2.90
CA LEU A 59 -4.62 -11.03 1.53
C LEU A 59 -3.83 -9.74 1.26
N CYS A 60 -4.11 -8.69 2.02
CA CYS A 60 -3.42 -7.41 1.86
C CYS A 60 -2.06 -7.36 2.53
N ARG A 61 -1.82 -8.17 3.56
CA ARG A 61 -0.56 -8.13 4.31
C ARG A 61 0.64 -8.51 3.43
N ARG A 62 1.71 -7.69 3.49
CA ARG A 62 3.00 -7.91 2.81
C ARG A 62 4.16 -8.00 3.79
N GLY A 63 3.92 -7.75 5.05
CA GLY A 63 4.90 -7.77 6.13
C GLY A 63 4.24 -7.44 7.47
N PRO A 64 4.98 -7.39 8.57
CA PRO A 64 4.43 -7.10 9.90
C PRO A 64 3.76 -5.72 9.97
N ASN A 65 4.27 -4.76 9.20
CA ASN A 65 3.82 -3.37 9.18
C ASN A 65 3.53 -2.86 7.77
N ASN A 66 3.27 -3.78 6.83
CA ASN A 66 3.07 -3.42 5.43
C ASN A 66 1.84 -4.12 4.86
N TRP A 67 1.03 -3.37 4.14
CA TRP A 67 -0.16 -3.86 3.45
C TRP A 67 -0.17 -3.34 2.01
N GLU A 68 -0.75 -4.10 1.12
CA GLU A 68 -0.97 -3.72 -0.26
C GLU A 68 -2.45 -3.83 -0.58
N LEU A 69 -3.01 -2.74 -1.08
CA LEU A 69 -4.40 -2.64 -1.50
C LEU A 69 -4.43 -2.43 -3.01
N ASN A 70 -5.32 -3.14 -3.70
CA ASN A 70 -5.48 -3.00 -5.14
C ASN A 70 -6.92 -2.58 -5.44
N ARG A 71 -7.09 -1.52 -6.25
CA ARG A 71 -8.40 -1.06 -6.71
C ARG A 71 -8.29 -0.55 -8.15
N GLY A 72 -8.98 -1.21 -9.07
CA GLY A 72 -8.80 -0.95 -10.49
C GLY A 72 -7.35 -1.19 -10.92
N SER A 73 -6.72 -0.21 -11.56
CA SER A 73 -5.30 -0.19 -11.88
C SER A 73 -4.42 0.27 -10.71
N ALA A 74 -4.99 0.94 -9.72
CA ALA A 74 -4.24 1.51 -8.62
C ALA A 74 -3.76 0.46 -7.61
N ARG A 75 -2.48 0.50 -7.31
CA ARG A 75 -1.80 -0.31 -6.30
C ARG A 75 -1.27 0.59 -5.18
N ILE A 76 -1.82 0.43 -3.98
CA ILE A 76 -1.47 1.24 -2.83
C ILE A 76 -0.66 0.42 -1.85
N LEU A 77 0.51 0.93 -1.47
CA LEU A 77 1.33 0.39 -0.40
C LEU A 77 1.10 1.22 0.86
N LEU A 78 0.69 0.55 1.94
CA LEU A 78 0.53 1.13 3.26
C LEU A 78 1.61 0.57 4.16
N SER A 79 2.39 1.45 4.81
CA SER A 79 3.50 1.09 5.68
C SER A 79 3.42 1.82 7.01
N TYR A 80 3.64 1.11 8.10
CA TYR A 80 3.73 1.70 9.45
C TYR A 80 5.16 1.60 9.99
N HIS A 81 5.74 2.74 10.30
CA HIS A 81 7.09 2.88 10.84
C HIS A 81 6.99 3.11 12.35
N GLU A 82 7.08 2.05 13.14
CA GLU A 82 6.90 2.09 14.60
C GLU A 82 7.85 3.05 15.30
N GLU A 83 9.12 3.12 14.90
CA GLU A 83 10.11 3.97 15.54
C GLU A 83 9.79 5.47 15.41
N SER A 84 9.19 5.88 14.31
CA SER A 84 8.83 7.27 14.05
C SER A 84 7.35 7.57 14.26
N GLY A 85 6.53 6.55 14.49
CA GLY A 85 5.07 6.68 14.54
C GLY A 85 4.43 7.10 13.21
N MET A 86 5.16 6.95 12.08
CA MET A 86 4.65 7.34 10.77
C MET A 86 3.89 6.21 10.09
N VAL A 87 2.73 6.55 9.55
CA VAL A 87 1.98 5.73 8.60
C VAL A 87 2.09 6.39 7.23
N VAL A 88 2.65 5.69 6.28
CA VAL A 88 2.82 6.15 4.90
C VAL A 88 1.96 5.29 3.98
N ALA A 89 1.10 5.94 3.23
CA ALA A 89 0.35 5.32 2.13
C ALA A 89 0.84 5.91 0.82
N GLU A 90 1.22 5.08 -0.14
CA GLU A 90 1.71 5.54 -1.43
C GLU A 90 1.24 4.65 -2.58
N SER A 91 1.04 5.28 -3.73
CA SER A 91 0.76 4.61 -4.99
C SER A 91 1.72 5.14 -6.05
N VAL A 92 2.34 4.25 -6.80
CA VAL A 92 3.05 4.60 -8.03
C VAL A 92 2.01 4.70 -9.12
N LEU A 93 1.90 5.88 -9.74
CA LEU A 93 0.89 6.17 -10.76
C LEU A 93 1.38 5.84 -12.16
N ALA A 94 2.62 6.24 -12.46
CA ALA A 94 3.22 6.08 -13.79
C ALA A 94 4.72 6.34 -13.72
N ASN A 95 5.41 6.06 -14.80
CA ASN A 95 6.81 6.44 -15.01
C ASN A 95 6.90 7.70 -15.88
N LEU A 96 7.88 8.56 -15.57
CA LEU A 96 8.19 9.73 -16.40
C LEU A 96 8.62 9.27 -17.81
N PRO A 97 8.13 9.92 -18.87
CA PRO A 97 8.64 9.70 -20.22
C PRO A 97 10.05 10.28 -20.35
N ARG A 98 10.78 9.87 -21.37
CA ARG A 98 12.15 10.38 -21.62
C ARG A 98 12.17 11.83 -22.10
N GLU A 99 11.09 12.27 -22.72
CA GLU A 99 10.95 13.60 -23.32
C GLU A 99 9.64 14.23 -22.90
N ASN A 100 9.52 15.57 -23.04
CA ASN A 100 8.32 16.32 -22.75
C ASN A 100 7.82 16.23 -21.30
N ILE A 101 8.73 16.30 -20.33
CA ILE A 101 8.45 16.11 -18.89
C ILE A 101 7.78 17.37 -18.28
N LEU A 102 8.03 18.57 -18.84
CA LEU A 102 7.57 19.82 -18.26
C LEU A 102 6.05 19.92 -18.04
N PRO A 103 5.19 19.47 -18.97
CA PRO A 103 3.75 19.47 -18.74
C PRO A 103 3.33 18.60 -17.54
N ILE A 104 4.03 17.48 -17.30
CA ILE A 104 3.79 16.61 -16.14
C ILE A 104 4.12 17.37 -14.86
N TYR A 105 5.28 18.01 -14.77
CA TYR A 105 5.65 18.81 -13.59
C TYR A 105 4.64 19.93 -13.31
N GLN A 106 4.18 20.63 -14.34
CA GLN A 106 3.16 21.67 -14.19
C GLN A 106 1.85 21.07 -13.66
N PHE A 107 1.42 19.92 -14.19
CA PHE A 107 0.25 19.22 -13.72
C PHE A 107 0.37 18.83 -12.24
N LEU A 108 1.49 18.17 -11.85
CA LEU A 108 1.71 17.76 -10.46
C LEU A 108 1.67 18.95 -9.49
N MET A 109 2.32 20.05 -9.82
CA MET A 109 2.31 21.26 -8.99
C MET A 109 0.92 21.87 -8.87
N GLN A 110 0.16 21.93 -9.97
CA GLN A 110 -1.20 22.45 -9.97
C GLN A 110 -2.16 21.57 -9.14
N GLN A 111 -2.00 20.25 -9.23
CA GLN A 111 -2.81 19.32 -8.44
C GLN A 111 -2.44 19.40 -6.96
N ASN A 112 -1.15 19.46 -6.61
CA ASN A 112 -0.72 19.60 -5.22
C ASN A 112 -1.32 20.84 -4.53
N ALA A 113 -1.55 21.93 -5.26
CA ALA A 113 -2.21 23.12 -4.71
C ALA A 113 -3.69 22.86 -4.30
N LYS A 114 -4.30 21.80 -4.79
CA LYS A 114 -5.71 21.43 -4.54
C LYS A 114 -5.85 20.24 -3.58
N LEU A 115 -4.81 19.43 -3.47
CA LEU A 115 -4.81 18.24 -2.62
C LEU A 115 -4.75 18.64 -1.14
N ARG A 116 -5.49 17.91 -0.32
CA ARG A 116 -5.48 18.07 1.14
C ARG A 116 -5.12 16.74 1.78
N GLY A 117 -3.98 16.69 2.49
CA GLY A 117 -3.50 15.46 3.11
C GLY A 117 -2.82 14.47 2.16
N LEU A 118 -2.82 14.76 0.86
CA LEU A 118 -2.13 13.99 -0.18
C LEU A 118 -1.06 14.84 -0.85
N ASN A 119 -0.05 14.17 -1.40
CA ASN A 119 1.04 14.82 -2.11
C ASN A 119 1.43 14.02 -3.36
N LEU A 120 1.52 14.71 -4.48
CA LEU A 120 2.11 14.18 -5.71
C LEU A 120 3.59 14.51 -5.75
N GLY A 121 4.40 13.51 -5.99
CA GLY A 121 5.85 13.65 -6.05
C GLY A 121 6.48 12.80 -7.12
N ILE A 122 7.80 12.92 -7.24
CA ILE A 122 8.61 12.11 -8.12
C ILE A 122 9.71 11.48 -7.30
N ASN A 123 9.80 10.16 -7.38
CA ASN A 123 10.88 9.38 -6.80
C ASN A 123 11.62 8.65 -7.92
N LYS A 124 12.85 9.10 -8.22
CA LYS A 124 13.63 8.66 -9.39
C LYS A 124 12.86 8.93 -10.68
N ASN A 125 12.30 7.91 -11.28
CA ASN A 125 11.48 8.00 -12.50
C ASN A 125 9.98 7.77 -12.25
N ASN A 126 9.60 7.44 -11.03
CA ASN A 126 8.21 7.13 -10.68
C ASN A 126 7.48 8.39 -10.25
N ILE A 127 6.30 8.61 -10.81
CA ILE A 127 5.33 9.58 -10.32
C ILE A 127 4.53 8.88 -9.22
N ILE A 128 4.51 9.47 -8.03
CA ILE A 128 3.87 8.88 -6.86
C ILE A 128 2.80 9.81 -6.29
N LEU A 129 1.73 9.23 -5.79
CA LEU A 129 0.77 9.88 -4.91
C LEU A 129 0.93 9.29 -3.52
N SER A 130 1.08 10.14 -2.51
CA SER A 130 1.34 9.70 -1.15
C SER A 130 0.54 10.47 -0.11
N ALA A 131 0.30 9.82 1.03
CA ALA A 131 -0.18 10.41 2.27
C ALA A 131 0.76 10.02 3.41
N ILE A 132 1.07 10.97 4.29
CA ILE A 132 1.84 10.72 5.51
C ILE A 132 0.96 11.12 6.69
N MET A 133 0.77 10.19 7.60
CA MET A 133 0.00 10.37 8.83
C MET A 133 0.88 9.97 10.02
N PHE A 134 0.62 10.55 11.19
CA PHE A 134 1.30 10.14 12.42
C PHE A 134 0.31 9.40 13.31
N ASP A 135 0.74 8.31 13.92
CA ASP A 135 -0.08 7.41 14.73
C ASP A 135 -0.84 8.15 15.84
N GLN A 136 -0.18 9.07 16.52
CA GLN A 136 -0.77 9.90 17.59
C GLN A 136 -1.94 10.80 17.11
N TYR A 137 -2.08 11.02 15.81
CA TYR A 137 -3.16 11.82 15.22
C TYR A 137 -4.13 11.00 14.37
N ILE A 138 -3.90 9.71 14.24
CA ILE A 138 -4.80 8.83 13.50
C ILE A 138 -6.11 8.72 14.28
N LYS A 139 -7.14 9.29 13.67
CA LYS A 139 -8.54 9.06 14.04
C LYS A 139 -9.19 8.28 12.91
N PRO A 140 -9.89 7.18 13.17
CA PRO A 140 -10.44 6.32 12.13
C PRO A 140 -11.17 7.09 11.02
N GLU A 141 -11.97 8.08 11.40
CA GLU A 141 -12.75 8.91 10.47
C GLU A 141 -11.87 9.70 9.48
N PHE A 142 -10.82 10.36 9.96
CA PHE A 142 -9.93 11.17 9.11
C PHE A 142 -9.01 10.29 8.27
N SER A 143 -8.47 9.24 8.86
CA SER A 143 -7.55 8.34 8.16
C SER A 143 -8.26 7.57 7.07
N THR A 144 -9.49 7.12 7.34
CA THR A 144 -10.34 6.51 6.31
C THR A 144 -10.58 7.46 5.16
N ALA A 145 -10.95 8.72 5.42
CA ALA A 145 -11.20 9.69 4.37
C ALA A 145 -9.96 10.00 3.51
N ILE A 146 -8.77 10.11 4.13
CA ILE A 146 -7.51 10.34 3.41
C ILE A 146 -7.15 9.13 2.54
N LEU A 147 -7.26 7.92 3.08
CA LEU A 147 -6.97 6.69 2.34
C LEU A 147 -7.96 6.46 1.20
N GLU A 148 -9.24 6.75 1.41
CA GLU A 148 -10.26 6.65 0.36
C GLU A 148 -10.00 7.65 -0.78
N ASP A 149 -9.64 8.91 -0.43
CA ASP A 149 -9.26 9.92 -1.42
C ASP A 149 -8.00 9.52 -2.19
N LEU A 150 -6.99 8.94 -1.49
CA LEU A 150 -5.77 8.42 -2.11
C LEU A 150 -6.09 7.31 -3.12
N ILE A 151 -6.86 6.31 -2.71
CA ILE A 151 -7.25 5.18 -3.56
C ILE A 151 -7.99 5.66 -4.81
N THR A 152 -8.96 6.57 -4.62
CA THR A 152 -9.78 7.09 -5.71
C THR A 152 -8.98 7.96 -6.68
N ARG A 153 -8.08 8.78 -6.16
CA ARG A 153 -7.24 9.65 -7.01
C ARG A 153 -6.12 8.89 -7.69
N ALA A 154 -5.60 7.84 -7.08
CA ALA A 154 -4.59 7.01 -7.72
C ALA A 154 -5.12 6.42 -9.03
N ASP A 155 -6.30 5.81 -8.99
CA ASP A 155 -6.98 5.22 -10.17
C ASP A 155 -7.35 6.28 -11.24
N LEU A 156 -7.58 7.53 -10.82
CA LEU A 156 -7.89 8.63 -11.75
C LEU A 156 -6.62 9.23 -12.40
N TYR A 157 -5.57 9.42 -11.59
CA TYR A 157 -4.39 10.13 -12.03
C TYR A 157 -3.44 9.28 -12.87
N ASP A 158 -3.36 7.96 -12.64
CA ASP A 158 -2.59 7.06 -13.49
C ASP A 158 -3.11 7.11 -14.93
N ASP A 159 -4.41 6.93 -15.09
CA ASP A 159 -5.10 7.05 -16.37
C ASP A 159 -4.86 8.40 -17.05
N GLN A 160 -4.97 9.51 -16.29
CA GLN A 160 -4.78 10.85 -16.83
C GLN A 160 -3.33 11.11 -17.23
N LEU A 161 -2.37 10.71 -16.41
CA LEU A 161 -0.94 10.87 -16.71
C LEU A 161 -0.52 10.11 -17.97
N ILE A 162 -1.02 8.90 -18.14
CA ILE A 162 -0.73 8.08 -19.32
C ILE A 162 -1.42 8.65 -20.56
N LYS A 163 -2.72 8.92 -20.50
CA LYS A 163 -3.54 9.31 -21.67
C LYS A 163 -3.30 10.73 -22.15
N GLU A 164 -3.14 11.70 -21.21
CA GLU A 164 -3.05 13.13 -21.56
C GLU A 164 -1.61 13.62 -21.62
N PHE A 165 -0.71 13.08 -20.80
CA PHE A 165 0.65 13.59 -20.68
C PHE A 165 1.73 12.63 -21.22
N GLY A 166 1.34 11.46 -21.69
CA GLY A 166 2.27 10.48 -22.28
C GLY A 166 3.23 9.87 -21.27
N ALA A 167 2.84 9.82 -20.00
CA ALA A 167 3.57 9.06 -18.99
C ALA A 167 3.56 7.57 -19.35
N LEU A 168 4.58 6.85 -18.92
CA LEU A 168 4.71 5.43 -19.19
C LEU A 168 4.00 4.63 -18.10
N ASP A 169 3.33 3.57 -18.50
CA ASP A 169 2.70 2.64 -17.57
C ASP A 169 3.72 2.08 -16.57
N TYR A 170 3.27 1.83 -15.37
CA TYR A 170 4.07 1.22 -14.33
C TYR A 170 3.76 -0.27 -14.26
N ASP A 171 4.62 -1.08 -14.86
CA ASP A 171 4.59 -2.56 -14.80
C ASP A 171 5.17 -3.11 -13.50
#